data_11b653b3112fd040235e2c383f6b76c2
#
_entry.id   11b653b3112fd040235e2c383f6b76c2
#
_cell.length_a   1.000
_cell.length_b   1.000
_cell.length_c   1.000
_cell.angle_alpha   90.00
_cell.angle_beta   90.00
_cell.angle_gamma   90.00
#
_symmetry.space_group_name_H-M   'P 1'
#
loop_
_entity.id
_entity.type
_entity.pdbx_description
1 polymer ?
#
loop_
_entity_poly.entity_id
_entity_poly.type
_entity_poly.pdbx_seq_one_letter_code
_entity_poly.pdbx_strand_id
1 'polypeptide(L)'
;IFFASLNFKDNNLIDRNINLGLDLQGGSYILLEIDTKPLINQKLQAKVIPIKKLLNKNKINFEDFTISLDNISFTIDKGKQKKFKNIFFKQQENIVNNFISEFNTFELDLDFVQNKAFIKFSNFGLVSLNNAALKQSIEIIRRRIDEVGTKEPTILQRGDKRILVELPGIDNPERIKELLGKTAQLTFRLVFKDDAFGTEKLILSENNEELTVS
;
A
#
# COMPACT_ATOMS: atom_id res chain seq x y z
N ILE A 1 -5.58 44.14 -13.06
CA ILE A 1 -5.23 45.00 -11.92
C ILE A 1 -6.49 45.41 -11.15
N PHE A 2 -7.61 45.80 -11.82
CA PHE A 2 -8.84 46.23 -11.17
C PHE A 2 -9.54 45.09 -10.38
N PHE A 3 -9.56 43.89 -10.90
CA PHE A 3 -10.17 42.72 -10.23
C PHE A 3 -9.35 42.25 -9.01
N ALA A 4 -8.04 42.39 -9.05
CA ALA A 4 -7.20 42.03 -7.91
C ALA A 4 -7.38 42.97 -6.72
N SER A 5 -7.68 44.26 -6.95
CA SER A 5 -7.88 45.25 -5.88
C SER A 5 -9.19 45.05 -5.11
N LEU A 6 -10.22 44.45 -5.73
CA LEU A 6 -11.50 44.17 -5.06
C LEU A 6 -11.40 43.02 -4.03
N ASN A 7 -10.40 42.17 -4.17
CA ASN A 7 -10.22 41.03 -3.26
C ASN A 7 -9.53 41.41 -1.94
N PHE A 8 -8.96 42.62 -1.84
CA PHE A 8 -8.22 43.10 -0.68
C PHE A 8 -8.93 44.21 0.12
N LYS A 9 -10.16 44.55 -0.24
CA LYS A 9 -10.93 45.56 0.47
C LYS A 9 -11.99 44.92 1.38
N ASP A 10 -12.06 45.36 2.63
CA ASP A 10 -12.99 44.87 3.67
C ASP A 10 -14.49 45.06 3.36
N ASN A 11 -14.81 45.76 2.29
CA ASN A 11 -16.19 45.94 1.80
C ASN A 11 -16.38 45.28 0.44
N ASN A 12 -16.27 43.95 0.39
CA ASN A 12 -16.42 43.19 -0.85
C ASN A 12 -17.88 43.07 -1.28
N LEU A 13 -18.20 43.60 -2.45
CA LEU A 13 -19.49 43.39 -3.14
C LEU A 13 -19.64 41.95 -3.65
N ILE A 14 -18.56 41.11 -3.53
CA ILE A 14 -18.53 39.74 -3.97
C ILE A 14 -18.06 38.89 -2.79
N ASP A 15 -18.93 38.08 -2.23
CA ASP A 15 -18.67 37.14 -1.10
C ASP A 15 -17.72 35.96 -1.44
N ARG A 16 -17.01 36.00 -2.56
CA ARG A 16 -16.10 34.96 -2.97
C ARG A 16 -14.69 35.50 -3.09
N ASN A 17 -13.84 35.13 -2.16
CA ASN A 17 -12.39 35.31 -2.30
C ASN A 17 -11.88 34.50 -3.50
N ILE A 18 -11.09 35.16 -4.36
CA ILE A 18 -10.39 34.45 -5.44
C ILE A 18 -9.26 33.64 -4.80
N ASN A 19 -9.31 32.33 -4.92
CA ASN A 19 -8.20 31.47 -4.50
C ASN A 19 -7.03 31.68 -5.45
N LEU A 20 -6.02 32.41 -4.97
CA LEU A 20 -4.79 32.63 -5.70
C LEU A 20 -3.96 31.36 -5.62
N GLY A 21 -3.50 30.86 -6.78
CA GLY A 21 -2.61 29.71 -6.84
C GLY A 21 -1.25 29.95 -6.19
N LEU A 22 -0.45 28.90 -6.12
CA LEU A 22 0.90 28.88 -5.49
C LEU A 22 1.81 30.02 -6.00
N ASP A 23 1.69 30.34 -7.30
CA ASP A 23 2.50 31.38 -7.96
C ASP A 23 2.26 32.80 -7.42
N LEU A 24 1.11 33.05 -6.80
CA LEU A 24 0.69 34.37 -6.32
C LEU A 24 0.70 34.47 -4.78
N GLN A 25 0.51 33.35 -4.08
CA GLN A 25 0.51 33.32 -2.61
C GLN A 25 1.84 32.86 -2.01
N GLY A 26 2.72 32.29 -2.82
CA GLY A 26 3.86 31.52 -2.33
C GLY A 26 3.43 30.17 -1.74
N GLY A 27 4.36 29.28 -1.51
CA GLY A 27 4.09 27.98 -0.90
C GLY A 27 5.07 26.93 -1.40
N SER A 28 4.84 25.70 -0.96
CA SER A 28 5.69 24.57 -1.30
C SER A 28 4.91 23.52 -2.09
N TYR A 29 5.61 22.85 -3.00
CA TYR A 29 5.13 21.64 -3.61
C TYR A 29 6.08 20.47 -3.31
N ILE A 30 5.52 19.29 -3.14
CA ILE A 30 6.28 18.05 -2.94
C ILE A 30 5.76 17.00 -3.91
N LEU A 31 6.68 16.33 -4.61
CA LEU A 31 6.39 15.17 -5.41
C LEU A 31 6.78 13.93 -4.61
N LEU A 32 5.78 13.11 -4.25
CA LEU A 32 5.97 11.86 -3.55
C LEU A 32 5.91 10.70 -4.54
N GLU A 33 6.73 9.71 -4.35
CA GLU A 33 6.70 8.46 -5.13
C GLU A 33 6.42 7.27 -4.21
N ILE A 34 5.53 6.38 -4.63
CA ILE A 34 5.17 5.18 -3.87
C ILE A 34 6.13 4.05 -4.25
N ASP A 35 6.86 3.52 -3.27
CA ASP A 35 7.56 2.25 -3.42
C ASP A 35 6.58 1.09 -3.16
N THR A 36 6.17 0.43 -4.24
CA THR A 36 5.24 -0.70 -4.17
C THR A 36 5.92 -2.06 -3.95
N LYS A 37 7.25 -2.14 -3.98
CA LYS A 37 7.98 -3.40 -3.80
C LYS A 37 7.71 -4.07 -2.44
N PRO A 38 7.79 -3.36 -1.31
CA PRO A 38 7.45 -3.93 0.00
C PRO A 38 6.01 -4.43 0.06
N LEU A 39 5.07 -3.69 -0.58
CA LEU A 39 3.67 -4.06 -0.63
C LEU A 39 3.44 -5.34 -1.45
N ILE A 40 4.10 -5.47 -2.61
CA ILE A 40 4.07 -6.69 -3.43
C ILE A 40 4.54 -7.89 -2.60
N ASN A 41 5.69 -7.78 -1.94
CA ASN A 41 6.23 -8.84 -1.10
C ASN A 41 5.27 -9.22 0.03
N GLN A 42 4.74 -8.25 0.77
CA GLN A 42 3.76 -8.47 1.84
C GLN A 42 2.50 -9.19 1.33
N LYS A 43 1.98 -8.78 0.17
CA LYS A 43 0.80 -9.41 -0.44
C LYS A 43 1.10 -10.84 -0.89
N LEU A 44 2.27 -11.11 -1.46
CA LEU A 44 2.70 -12.47 -1.81
C LEU A 44 2.87 -13.34 -0.55
N GLN A 45 3.48 -12.82 0.50
CA GLN A 45 3.58 -13.54 1.79
C GLN A 45 2.21 -13.93 2.34
N ALA A 46 1.22 -13.03 2.27
CA ALA A 46 -0.15 -13.32 2.70
C ALA A 46 -0.82 -14.43 1.87
N LYS A 47 -0.39 -14.65 0.62
CA LYS A 47 -0.92 -15.71 -0.26
C LYS A 47 -0.30 -17.10 0.02
N VAL A 48 0.79 -17.18 0.78
CA VAL A 48 1.50 -18.46 1.06
C VAL A 48 0.60 -19.48 1.73
N ILE A 49 -0.04 -19.12 2.83
CA ILE A 49 -0.90 -20.01 3.59
C ILE A 49 -2.12 -20.46 2.75
N PRO A 50 -2.85 -19.56 2.08
CA PRO A 50 -3.91 -19.94 1.15
C PRO A 50 -3.46 -20.90 0.04
N ILE A 51 -2.29 -20.67 -0.58
CA ILE A 51 -1.75 -21.54 -1.63
C ILE A 51 -1.45 -22.93 -1.06
N LYS A 52 -0.75 -23.03 0.08
CA LYS A 52 -0.46 -24.31 0.74
C LYS A 52 -1.74 -25.06 1.10
N LYS A 53 -2.75 -24.37 1.63
CA LYS A 53 -4.06 -24.98 1.92
C LYS A 53 -4.75 -25.48 0.65
N LEU A 54 -4.68 -24.73 -0.46
CA LEU A 54 -5.25 -25.11 -1.75
C LEU A 54 -4.59 -26.39 -2.29
N LEU A 55 -3.26 -26.46 -2.25
CA LEU A 55 -2.48 -27.64 -2.65
C LEU A 55 -2.86 -28.88 -1.82
N ASN A 56 -2.85 -28.76 -0.49
CA ASN A 56 -3.16 -29.84 0.44
C ASN A 56 -4.62 -30.34 0.27
N LYS A 57 -5.60 -29.43 0.17
CA LYS A 57 -7.03 -29.77 -0.06
C LYS A 57 -7.22 -30.60 -1.33
N ASN A 58 -6.39 -30.37 -2.35
CA ASN A 58 -6.47 -31.06 -3.64
C ASN A 58 -5.53 -32.26 -3.76
N LYS A 59 -4.85 -32.65 -2.66
CA LYS A 59 -3.90 -33.77 -2.61
C LYS A 59 -2.78 -33.60 -3.65
N ILE A 60 -2.21 -32.38 -3.73
CA ILE A 60 -1.05 -32.02 -4.54
C ILE A 60 0.11 -31.85 -3.60
N ASN A 61 1.08 -32.80 -3.66
CA ASN A 61 2.32 -32.70 -2.91
C ASN A 61 3.20 -31.59 -3.51
N PHE A 62 3.89 -30.88 -2.67
CA PHE A 62 4.79 -29.80 -3.07
C PHE A 62 6.05 -29.80 -2.19
N GLU A 63 7.15 -29.36 -2.77
CA GLU A 63 8.47 -29.26 -2.14
C GLU A 63 9.09 -27.91 -2.45
N ASP A 64 10.18 -27.55 -1.77
CA ASP A 64 10.99 -26.36 -2.02
C ASP A 64 10.19 -25.05 -2.11
N PHE A 65 9.25 -24.88 -1.19
CA PHE A 65 8.38 -23.68 -1.20
C PHE A 65 9.19 -22.46 -0.75
N THR A 66 9.45 -21.56 -1.69
CA THR A 66 10.25 -20.34 -1.46
C THR A 66 9.47 -19.09 -1.85
N ILE A 67 9.79 -17.97 -1.18
CA ILE A 67 9.25 -16.65 -1.48
C ILE A 67 10.43 -15.77 -1.84
N SER A 68 10.36 -15.15 -3.00
CA SER A 68 11.28 -14.10 -3.45
C SER A 68 10.60 -12.74 -3.38
N LEU A 69 11.33 -11.68 -3.72
CA LEU A 69 10.79 -10.31 -3.66
C LEU A 69 9.52 -10.11 -4.50
N ASP A 70 9.40 -10.81 -5.62
CA ASP A 70 8.37 -10.61 -6.65
C ASP A 70 7.60 -11.88 -7.02
N ASN A 71 7.97 -13.06 -6.46
CA ASN A 71 7.30 -14.31 -6.78
C ASN A 71 7.33 -15.31 -5.62
N ILE A 72 6.40 -16.27 -5.70
CA ILE A 72 6.36 -17.50 -4.90
C ILE A 72 6.74 -18.64 -5.83
N SER A 73 7.63 -19.52 -5.40
CA SER A 73 7.95 -20.72 -6.18
C SER A 73 7.95 -21.99 -5.32
N PHE A 74 7.57 -23.11 -5.94
CA PHE A 74 7.55 -24.42 -5.33
C PHE A 74 7.57 -25.52 -6.41
N THR A 75 7.99 -26.71 -6.03
CA THR A 75 8.07 -27.86 -6.93
C THR A 75 6.82 -28.72 -6.78
N ILE A 76 6.21 -29.15 -7.89
CA ILE A 76 5.11 -30.11 -7.94
C ILE A 76 5.30 -31.09 -9.09
N ASP A 77 4.69 -32.29 -8.96
CA ASP A 77 4.72 -33.30 -10.02
C ASP A 77 4.13 -32.82 -11.33
N LYS A 78 4.77 -33.13 -12.45
CA LYS A 78 4.28 -32.79 -13.81
C LYS A 78 2.84 -33.21 -14.04
N GLY A 79 2.46 -34.41 -13.58
CA GLY A 79 1.09 -34.93 -13.70
C GLY A 79 0.03 -34.12 -12.95
N LYS A 80 0.44 -33.29 -11.98
CA LYS A 80 -0.46 -32.47 -11.17
C LYS A 80 -0.54 -31.00 -11.63
N GLN A 81 0.36 -30.56 -12.50
CA GLN A 81 0.42 -29.16 -12.96
C GLN A 81 -0.88 -28.70 -13.62
N LYS A 82 -1.45 -29.50 -14.53
CA LYS A 82 -2.72 -29.18 -15.20
C LYS A 82 -3.87 -29.06 -14.20
N LYS A 83 -3.93 -29.98 -13.21
CA LYS A 83 -4.92 -29.92 -12.14
C LYS A 83 -4.76 -28.65 -11.31
N PHE A 84 -3.52 -28.33 -10.91
CA PHE A 84 -3.25 -27.11 -10.14
C PHE A 84 -3.61 -25.86 -10.92
N LYS A 85 -3.23 -25.75 -12.19
CA LYS A 85 -3.59 -24.59 -13.06
C LYS A 85 -5.10 -24.39 -13.13
N ASN A 86 -5.89 -25.43 -13.32
CA ASN A 86 -7.36 -25.35 -13.39
C ASN A 86 -7.98 -24.86 -12.09
N ILE A 87 -7.42 -25.26 -10.94
CA ILE A 87 -7.91 -24.85 -9.63
C ILE A 87 -7.48 -23.39 -9.34
N PHE A 88 -6.26 -23.05 -9.70
CA PHE A 88 -5.67 -21.74 -9.47
C PHE A 88 -6.37 -20.63 -10.26
N PHE A 89 -6.88 -20.90 -11.45
CA PHE A 89 -7.64 -19.98 -12.29
C PHE A 89 -9.16 -20.19 -12.25
N LYS A 90 -9.68 -20.77 -11.18
CA LYS A 90 -11.12 -20.90 -10.99
C LYS A 90 -11.70 -19.56 -10.54
N GLN A 91 -12.67 -19.01 -11.28
CA GLN A 91 -13.26 -17.70 -10.95
C GLN A 91 -14.10 -17.70 -9.68
N GLN A 92 -14.82 -18.78 -9.40
CA GLN A 92 -15.70 -18.87 -8.25
C GLN A 92 -14.97 -19.46 -7.04
N GLU A 93 -15.22 -18.89 -5.86
CA GLU A 93 -14.68 -19.33 -4.57
C GLU A 93 -13.15 -19.37 -4.48
N ASN A 94 -12.46 -18.60 -5.30
CA ASN A 94 -11.00 -18.60 -5.32
C ASN A 94 -10.44 -17.50 -4.40
N ILE A 95 -10.14 -17.87 -3.15
CA ILE A 95 -9.55 -16.98 -2.16
C ILE A 95 -8.06 -16.70 -2.48
N VAL A 96 -7.43 -17.54 -3.30
CA VAL A 96 -5.99 -17.47 -3.59
C VAL A 96 -5.69 -16.49 -4.71
N ASN A 97 -6.42 -16.61 -5.82
CA ASN A 97 -6.20 -15.82 -7.01
C ASN A 97 -7.48 -15.07 -7.40
N ASN A 98 -7.57 -13.80 -7.02
CA ASN A 98 -8.76 -13.00 -7.25
C ASN A 98 -8.95 -12.74 -8.74
N PHE A 99 -10.18 -12.84 -9.22
CA PHE A 99 -10.53 -12.41 -10.56
C PHE A 99 -10.82 -10.91 -10.59
N ILE A 100 -10.12 -10.18 -11.45
CA ILE A 100 -10.27 -8.73 -11.62
C ILE A 100 -11.23 -8.52 -12.80
N SER A 101 -12.49 -8.24 -12.49
CA SER A 101 -13.56 -8.12 -13.49
C SER A 101 -13.33 -6.95 -14.45
N GLU A 102 -12.75 -5.84 -13.98
CA GLU A 102 -12.42 -4.66 -14.78
C GLU A 102 -11.51 -4.99 -15.97
N PHE A 103 -10.58 -5.91 -15.78
CA PHE A 103 -9.60 -6.32 -16.81
C PHE A 103 -9.86 -7.72 -17.37
N ASN A 104 -10.94 -8.38 -16.94
CA ASN A 104 -11.28 -9.75 -17.32
C ASN A 104 -10.10 -10.73 -17.16
N THR A 105 -9.35 -10.61 -16.06
CA THR A 105 -8.14 -11.40 -15.78
C THR A 105 -8.00 -11.70 -14.29
N PHE A 106 -6.98 -12.50 -13.96
CA PHE A 106 -6.66 -12.82 -12.57
C PHE A 106 -5.55 -11.91 -12.01
N GLU A 107 -5.57 -11.74 -10.68
CA GLU A 107 -4.59 -10.96 -9.93
C GLU A 107 -3.18 -11.53 -10.07
N LEU A 108 -3.06 -12.86 -10.11
CA LEU A 108 -1.78 -13.57 -10.15
C LEU A 108 -1.66 -14.41 -11.42
N ASP A 109 -0.46 -14.45 -11.97
CA ASP A 109 -0.03 -15.37 -13.03
C ASP A 109 0.62 -16.62 -12.44
N LEU A 110 0.55 -17.72 -13.17
CA LEU A 110 1.17 -19.00 -12.85
C LEU A 110 1.93 -19.53 -14.06
N ASP A 111 3.23 -19.65 -13.92
CA ASP A 111 4.12 -20.23 -14.92
C ASP A 111 4.77 -21.51 -14.38
N PHE A 112 5.12 -22.43 -15.27
CA PHE A 112 5.86 -23.65 -14.95
C PHE A 112 7.15 -23.72 -15.74
N VAL A 113 8.25 -23.94 -15.02
CA VAL A 113 9.54 -24.30 -15.61
C VAL A 113 9.89 -25.70 -15.11
N GLN A 114 9.80 -26.70 -15.99
CA GLN A 114 9.89 -28.12 -15.63
C GLN A 114 8.86 -28.50 -14.55
N ASN A 115 9.31 -28.85 -13.35
CA ASN A 115 8.46 -29.21 -12.20
C ASN A 115 8.20 -28.03 -11.25
N LYS A 116 8.86 -26.89 -11.47
CA LYS A 116 8.79 -25.74 -10.59
C LYS A 116 7.68 -24.79 -11.04
N ALA A 117 6.76 -24.50 -10.15
CA ALA A 117 5.71 -23.49 -10.32
C ALA A 117 6.25 -22.13 -9.87
N PHE A 118 5.89 -21.08 -10.60
CA PHE A 118 6.18 -19.69 -10.27
C PHE A 118 4.88 -18.90 -10.27
N ILE A 119 4.59 -18.25 -9.17
CA ILE A 119 3.40 -17.40 -9.01
C ILE A 119 3.88 -15.97 -8.78
N LYS A 120 3.41 -15.04 -9.59
CA LYS A 120 3.71 -13.61 -9.51
C LYS A 120 2.44 -12.80 -9.77
N PHE A 121 2.45 -11.52 -9.44
CA PHE A 121 1.37 -10.64 -9.87
C PHE A 121 1.34 -10.54 -11.40
N SER A 122 0.14 -10.60 -11.97
CA SER A 122 -0.08 -10.27 -13.38
C SER A 122 0.15 -8.76 -13.61
N ASN A 123 0.34 -8.35 -14.86
CA ASN A 123 0.48 -6.92 -15.18
C ASN A 123 -0.74 -6.12 -14.69
N PHE A 124 -1.94 -6.64 -14.89
CA PHE A 124 -3.16 -6.00 -14.42
C PHE A 124 -3.33 -6.09 -12.89
N GLY A 125 -2.86 -7.18 -12.28
CA GLY A 125 -2.76 -7.31 -10.83
C GLY A 125 -1.86 -6.23 -10.22
N LEU A 126 -0.71 -5.94 -10.85
CA LEU A 126 0.19 -4.85 -10.45
C LEU A 126 -0.47 -3.48 -10.62
N VAL A 127 -1.17 -3.23 -11.73
CA VAL A 127 -1.91 -1.98 -11.96
C VAL A 127 -2.98 -1.79 -10.89
N SER A 128 -3.78 -2.81 -10.61
CA SER A 128 -4.81 -2.78 -9.57
C SER A 128 -4.20 -2.50 -8.18
N LEU A 129 -3.09 -3.17 -7.84
CA LEU A 129 -2.38 -2.98 -6.59
C LEU A 129 -1.83 -1.55 -6.46
N ASN A 130 -1.19 -1.04 -7.50
CA ASN A 130 -0.64 0.32 -7.53
C ASN A 130 -1.75 1.37 -7.37
N ASN A 131 -2.85 1.23 -8.10
CA ASN A 131 -3.99 2.14 -7.99
C ASN A 131 -4.60 2.14 -6.59
N ALA A 132 -4.75 0.97 -5.97
CA ALA A 132 -5.24 0.87 -4.59
C ALA A 132 -4.26 1.53 -3.59
N ALA A 133 -2.95 1.29 -3.75
CA ALA A 133 -1.92 1.91 -2.93
C ALA A 133 -1.90 3.44 -3.09
N LEU A 134 -2.02 3.95 -4.33
CA LEU A 134 -2.10 5.39 -4.60
C LEU A 134 -3.31 6.03 -3.92
N LYS A 135 -4.50 5.46 -4.08
CA LYS A 135 -5.72 5.95 -3.43
C LYS A 135 -5.57 6.00 -1.91
N GLN A 136 -5.08 4.92 -1.32
CA GLN A 136 -4.83 4.87 0.12
C GLN A 136 -3.80 5.90 0.58
N SER A 137 -2.71 6.08 -0.18
CA SER A 137 -1.67 7.07 0.15
C SER A 137 -2.20 8.50 0.06
N ILE A 138 -3.02 8.82 -0.93
CA ILE A 138 -3.66 10.13 -1.06
C ILE A 138 -4.54 10.42 0.17
N GLU A 139 -5.33 9.45 0.62
CA GLU A 139 -6.18 9.61 1.81
C GLU A 139 -5.35 9.82 3.10
N ILE A 140 -4.24 9.08 3.24
CA ILE A 140 -3.31 9.24 4.37
C ILE A 140 -2.67 10.63 4.33
N ILE A 141 -2.19 11.07 3.17
CA ILE A 141 -1.57 12.37 2.98
C ILE A 141 -2.57 13.48 3.33
N ARG A 142 -3.81 13.38 2.80
CA ARG A 142 -4.87 14.35 3.09
C ARG A 142 -5.11 14.51 4.58
N ARG A 143 -5.33 13.41 5.31
CA ARG A 143 -5.54 13.44 6.77
C ARG A 143 -4.39 14.11 7.51
N ARG A 144 -3.14 13.80 7.15
CA ARG A 144 -1.97 14.39 7.80
C ARG A 144 -1.82 15.89 7.52
N ILE A 145 -2.18 16.33 6.33
CA ILE A 145 -2.15 17.74 5.96
C ILE A 145 -3.27 18.50 6.67
N ASP A 146 -4.45 17.91 6.78
CA ASP A 146 -5.59 18.50 7.50
C ASP A 146 -5.28 18.68 8.99
N GLU A 147 -4.54 17.75 9.62
CA GLU A 147 -4.08 17.87 11.01
C GLU A 147 -3.17 19.08 11.26
N VAL A 148 -2.50 19.58 10.22
CA VAL A 148 -1.62 20.76 10.31
C VAL A 148 -2.38 22.08 10.10
N GLY A 149 -3.64 21.99 9.69
CA GLY A 149 -4.49 23.17 9.48
C GLY A 149 -4.13 23.97 8.24
N THR A 150 -3.56 23.34 7.21
CA THR A 150 -3.29 23.97 5.91
C THR A 150 -4.58 24.35 5.21
N LYS A 151 -4.64 25.59 4.73
CA LYS A 151 -5.79 26.03 3.93
C LYS A 151 -5.68 25.47 2.51
N GLU A 152 -6.67 24.71 2.10
CA GLU A 152 -6.92 24.23 0.72
C GLU A 152 -5.70 23.57 0.03
N PRO A 153 -5.17 22.46 0.57
CA PRO A 153 -4.09 21.73 -0.09
C PRO A 153 -4.58 21.10 -1.39
N THR A 154 -3.76 21.14 -2.44
CA THR A 154 -4.01 20.41 -3.68
C THR A 154 -3.24 19.10 -3.66
N ILE A 155 -3.94 17.96 -3.78
CA ILE A 155 -3.33 16.63 -3.80
C ILE A 155 -3.77 15.94 -5.08
N LEU A 156 -2.81 15.74 -6.00
CA LEU A 156 -3.07 15.21 -7.34
C LEU A 156 -2.23 13.96 -7.61
N GLN A 157 -2.86 12.95 -8.21
CA GLN A 157 -2.12 11.84 -8.79
C GLN A 157 -1.35 12.28 -10.02
N ARG A 158 -0.07 11.90 -10.14
CA ARG A 158 0.80 12.13 -11.30
C ARG A 158 1.37 10.80 -11.82
N GLY A 159 0.76 10.28 -12.90
CA GLY A 159 1.10 8.95 -13.43
C GLY A 159 0.71 7.82 -12.47
N ASP A 160 1.42 6.68 -12.55
CA ASP A 160 1.02 5.43 -11.90
C ASP A 160 1.54 5.27 -10.46
N LYS A 161 2.51 6.09 -10.03
CA LYS A 161 3.19 5.92 -8.73
C LYS A 161 3.47 7.22 -8.00
N ARG A 162 3.11 8.37 -8.55
CA ARG A 162 3.48 9.66 -7.97
C ARG A 162 2.27 10.46 -7.54
N ILE A 163 2.45 11.23 -6.48
CA ILE A 163 1.45 12.13 -5.89
C ILE A 163 2.09 13.50 -5.79
N LEU A 164 1.50 14.50 -6.43
CA LEU A 164 1.87 15.90 -6.27
C LEU A 164 1.04 16.49 -5.14
N VAL A 165 1.71 17.11 -4.18
CA VAL A 165 1.10 17.83 -3.06
C VAL A 165 1.52 19.29 -3.13
N GLU A 166 0.57 20.19 -3.26
CA GLU A 166 0.76 21.63 -3.29
C GLU A 166 0.15 22.23 -2.02
N LEU A 167 0.93 23.06 -1.33
CA LEU A 167 0.59 23.62 -0.03
C LEU A 167 0.76 25.13 -0.06
N PRO A 168 -0.29 25.89 -0.39
CA PRO A 168 -0.25 27.34 -0.40
C PRO A 168 0.05 27.90 0.98
N GLY A 169 0.90 28.93 1.04
CA GLY A 169 1.25 29.63 2.28
C GLY A 169 2.19 28.88 3.24
N ILE A 170 2.75 27.74 2.84
CA ILE A 170 3.76 27.03 3.62
C ILE A 170 5.11 27.09 2.89
N ASP A 171 6.03 27.88 3.43
CA ASP A 171 7.35 28.11 2.81
C ASP A 171 8.41 27.10 3.26
N ASN A 172 8.11 26.21 4.23
CA ASN A 172 9.07 25.26 4.75
C ASN A 172 8.76 23.82 4.32
N PRO A 173 9.36 23.32 3.22
CA PRO A 173 9.14 21.96 2.73
C PRO A 173 9.68 20.88 3.69
N GLU A 174 10.67 21.17 4.52
CA GLU A 174 11.23 20.19 5.48
C GLU A 174 10.21 19.82 6.55
N ARG A 175 9.47 20.81 7.07
CA ARG A 175 8.37 20.56 8.02
C ARG A 175 7.31 19.62 7.46
N ILE A 176 7.02 19.74 6.16
CA ILE A 176 6.05 18.89 5.48
C ILE A 176 6.61 17.48 5.31
N LYS A 177 7.88 17.33 4.95
CA LYS A 177 8.55 16.03 4.89
C LYS A 177 8.52 15.31 6.23
N GLU A 178 8.77 16.00 7.33
CA GLU A 178 8.68 15.44 8.68
C GLU A 178 7.26 14.96 9.01
N LEU A 179 6.24 15.74 8.66
CA LEU A 179 4.84 15.38 8.88
C LEU A 179 4.40 14.17 8.06
N LEU A 180 4.78 14.14 6.78
CA LEU A 180 4.45 13.03 5.90
C LEU A 180 5.30 11.78 6.17
N GLY A 181 6.53 11.96 6.65
CA GLY A 181 7.48 10.89 6.93
C GLY A 181 7.21 10.11 8.22
N LYS A 182 6.38 10.63 9.15
CA LYS A 182 6.02 9.91 10.38
C LYS A 182 5.12 8.72 10.05
N THR A 183 5.68 7.53 9.96
CA THR A 183 4.94 6.28 9.82
C THR A 183 4.67 5.70 11.20
N ALA A 184 3.41 5.70 11.63
CA ALA A 184 2.98 4.88 12.75
C ALA A 184 2.60 3.50 12.22
N GLN A 185 3.37 2.48 12.54
CA GLN A 185 3.01 1.09 12.27
C GLN A 185 2.41 0.51 13.55
N LEU A 186 1.13 0.16 13.50
CA LEU A 186 0.47 -0.55 14.59
C LEU A 186 0.78 -2.05 14.45
N THR A 187 1.49 -2.60 15.42
CA THR A 187 1.74 -4.04 15.51
C THR A 187 1.00 -4.61 16.71
N PHE A 188 0.27 -5.71 16.50
CA PHE A 188 -0.30 -6.49 17.60
C PHE A 188 0.61 -7.67 17.87
N ARG A 189 1.04 -7.81 19.11
CA ARG A 189 1.86 -8.94 19.56
C ARG A 189 1.14 -9.66 20.70
N LEU A 190 1.27 -10.98 20.75
CA LEU A 190 0.79 -11.75 21.88
C LEU A 190 1.73 -11.55 23.06
N VAL A 191 1.15 -11.25 24.22
CA VAL A 191 1.90 -11.09 25.46
C VAL A 191 1.85 -12.40 26.23
N PHE A 192 3.01 -12.91 26.62
CA PHE A 192 3.15 -14.10 27.47
C PHE A 192 3.60 -13.67 28.86
N LYS A 193 3.13 -14.40 29.88
CA LYS A 193 3.51 -14.13 31.29
C LYS A 193 4.90 -14.67 31.67
N ASP A 194 5.41 -15.63 30.87
CA ASP A 194 6.69 -16.30 31.13
C ASP A 194 7.66 -16.10 29.97
N ASP A 195 8.97 -16.15 30.29
CA ASP A 195 10.05 -16.07 29.30
C ASP A 195 10.08 -17.34 28.42
N ALA A 196 9.28 -17.33 27.36
CA ALA A 196 9.30 -18.38 26.35
C ALA A 196 10.41 -18.12 25.33
N PHE A 197 10.98 -19.21 24.78
CA PHE A 197 12.06 -19.12 23.79
C PHE A 197 11.59 -18.36 22.53
N GLY A 198 12.28 -17.28 22.16
CA GLY A 198 11.95 -16.45 20.98
C GLY A 198 11.08 -15.24 21.30
N THR A 199 10.90 -14.87 22.55
CA THR A 199 10.18 -13.68 22.95
C THR A 199 11.11 -12.49 23.18
N GLU A 200 10.64 -11.28 22.91
CA GLU A 200 11.32 -10.02 23.22
C GLU A 200 10.72 -9.36 24.46
N LYS A 201 11.53 -8.71 25.28
CA LYS A 201 11.06 -7.90 26.40
C LYS A 201 10.79 -6.47 25.94
N LEU A 202 9.57 -5.99 26.17
CA LEU A 202 9.20 -4.59 25.94
C LEU A 202 9.07 -3.88 27.29
N ILE A 203 9.73 -2.74 27.43
CA ILE A 203 9.60 -1.88 28.60
C ILE A 203 8.53 -0.83 28.28
N LEU A 204 7.45 -0.80 29.10
CA LEU A 204 6.44 0.24 29.00
C LEU A 204 6.96 1.52 29.66
N SER A 205 6.97 2.62 28.92
CA SER A 205 7.56 3.90 29.34
C SER A 205 6.83 4.57 30.51
N GLU A 206 5.59 4.18 30.80
CA GLU A 206 4.80 4.81 31.89
C GLU A 206 5.00 4.20 33.25
N ASN A 207 5.27 2.89 33.36
CA ASN A 207 5.32 2.19 34.67
C ASN A 207 6.58 1.36 34.90
N ASN A 208 7.55 1.34 34.00
CA ASN A 208 8.71 0.43 34.03
C ASN A 208 8.32 -1.07 34.14
N GLU A 209 7.14 -1.45 33.70
CA GLU A 209 6.73 -2.84 33.63
C GLU A 209 7.33 -3.53 32.42
N GLU A 210 7.99 -4.65 32.62
CA GLU A 210 8.50 -5.51 31.55
C GLU A 210 7.39 -6.46 31.09
N LEU A 211 7.07 -6.42 29.77
CA LEU A 211 6.17 -7.37 29.13
C LEU A 211 6.96 -8.26 28.17
N THR A 212 6.74 -9.56 28.25
CA THR A 212 7.31 -10.53 27.33
C THR A 212 6.38 -10.70 26.13
N VAL A 213 6.89 -10.49 24.90
CA VAL A 213 6.11 -10.54 23.66
C VAL A 213 6.76 -11.46 22.62
N SER A 214 5.98 -12.09 21.77
CA SER A 214 6.43 -12.96 20.68
C SER A 214 6.24 -12.29 19.31
#